data_5cad7d19199a36b3112313e67e34cdb3
#
_entry.id   5cad7d19199a36b3112313e67e34cdb3
#
_cell.length_a   1.000
_cell.length_b   1.000
_cell.length_c   1.000
_cell.angle_alpha   90.00
_cell.angle_beta   90.00
_cell.angle_gamma   90.00
#
_symmetry.space_group_name_H-M   'P 1'
#
loop_
_entity.id
_entity.type
_entity.pdbx_description
1 polymer ?
#
loop_
_entity_poly.entity_id
_entity_poly.type
_entity_poly.pdbx_seq_one_letter_code
_entity_poly.pdbx_strand_id
1 'polypeptide(L)'
;MTPRLNPFAAAPAPMSLMSVNYTTSAIAVGGRDGNTGTTDGRFEVTLARPKELGGTGDGINPEQLFASAYATCFLSSMKFLASQGGPAVPEDAEVMATVGFGPRSEGGLGLEIALDITLPGVARSEAQALIEKAHQICAYSNATRNNVAVKLGLVEPLTTRAT
;
A
#
# COMPACT_ATOMS: atom_id res chain seq x y z
N MET A 1 -4.30 -13.09 -36.03
CA MET A 1 -5.69 -13.08 -35.52
C MET A 1 -5.59 -12.73 -34.03
N THR A 2 -5.81 -11.47 -33.67
CA THR A 2 -5.78 -11.00 -32.27
C THR A 2 -7.05 -11.48 -31.57
N PRO A 3 -6.98 -12.16 -30.41
CA PRO A 3 -8.18 -12.56 -29.69
C PRO A 3 -8.95 -11.31 -29.27
N ARG A 4 -10.21 -11.22 -29.65
CA ARG A 4 -11.11 -10.16 -29.19
C ARG A 4 -11.37 -10.41 -27.69
N LEU A 5 -10.96 -9.46 -26.85
CA LEU A 5 -11.36 -9.45 -25.44
C LEU A 5 -12.90 -9.48 -25.40
N ASN A 6 -13.43 -10.42 -24.63
CA ASN A 6 -14.87 -10.50 -24.38
C ASN A 6 -15.26 -9.33 -23.46
N PRO A 7 -16.01 -8.32 -23.97
CA PRO A 7 -16.38 -7.16 -23.15
C PRO A 7 -17.38 -7.49 -22.03
N PHE A 8 -17.85 -8.74 -21.99
CA PHE A 8 -18.81 -9.24 -20.98
C PHE A 8 -18.15 -10.29 -20.05
N ALA A 9 -16.82 -10.39 -20.03
CA ALA A 9 -16.17 -11.19 -18.99
C ALA A 9 -16.58 -10.60 -17.63
N ALA A 10 -17.27 -11.40 -16.82
CA ALA A 10 -17.67 -11.00 -15.48
C ALA A 10 -16.41 -10.60 -14.70
N ALA A 11 -16.46 -9.45 -14.04
CA ALA A 11 -15.40 -9.06 -13.11
C ALA A 11 -15.21 -10.19 -12.08
N PRO A 12 -13.97 -10.47 -11.64
CA PRO A 12 -13.76 -11.47 -10.60
C PRO A 12 -14.65 -11.13 -9.40
N ALA A 13 -15.23 -12.17 -8.79
CA ALA A 13 -16.08 -12.00 -7.63
C ALA A 13 -15.34 -11.22 -6.54
N PRO A 14 -16.00 -10.26 -5.87
CA PRO A 14 -15.37 -9.51 -4.81
C PRO A 14 -14.93 -10.45 -3.67
N MET A 15 -13.79 -10.12 -3.04
CA MET A 15 -13.31 -10.84 -1.86
C MET A 15 -14.35 -10.76 -0.74
N SER A 16 -14.64 -11.90 -0.08
CA SER A 16 -15.46 -11.95 1.12
C SER A 16 -14.65 -12.43 2.31
N LEU A 17 -14.94 -11.88 3.49
CA LEU A 17 -14.32 -12.31 4.73
C LEU A 17 -15.10 -13.46 5.35
N MET A 18 -14.40 -14.43 5.94
CA MET A 18 -15.03 -15.50 6.75
C MET A 18 -15.58 -14.93 8.07
N SER A 19 -14.86 -13.96 8.65
CA SER A 19 -15.26 -13.25 9.88
C SER A 19 -14.61 -11.87 9.91
N VAL A 20 -15.23 -10.94 10.63
CA VAL A 20 -14.66 -9.61 10.92
C VAL A 20 -14.12 -9.64 12.36
N ASN A 21 -12.80 -9.58 12.50
CA ASN A 21 -12.13 -9.66 13.81
C ASN A 21 -11.93 -8.29 14.45
N TYR A 22 -11.95 -7.22 13.66
CA TYR A 22 -11.73 -5.85 14.12
C TYR A 22 -12.42 -4.85 13.18
N THR A 23 -12.99 -3.81 13.77
CA THR A 23 -13.63 -2.71 13.03
C THR A 23 -13.15 -1.38 13.58
N THR A 24 -12.85 -0.44 12.71
CA THR A 24 -12.57 0.96 13.03
C THR A 24 -13.28 1.87 12.05
N SER A 25 -13.49 3.11 12.44
CA SER A 25 -14.12 4.12 11.60
C SER A 25 -13.33 5.42 11.65
N ALA A 26 -13.36 6.16 10.55
CA ALA A 26 -12.81 7.49 10.44
C ALA A 26 -13.83 8.43 9.78
N ILE A 27 -13.71 9.71 10.06
CA ILE A 27 -14.56 10.76 9.49
C ILE A 27 -13.65 11.73 8.75
N ALA A 28 -14.06 12.17 7.57
CA ALA A 28 -13.43 13.26 6.83
C ALA A 28 -14.42 14.40 6.63
N VAL A 29 -13.96 15.62 6.82
CA VAL A 29 -14.73 16.85 6.61
C VAL A 29 -13.93 17.79 5.72
N GLY A 30 -14.58 18.44 4.76
CA GLY A 30 -13.91 19.38 3.83
C GLY A 30 -13.10 18.73 2.71
N GLY A 31 -13.12 17.40 2.59
CA GLY A 31 -12.40 16.66 1.54
C GLY A 31 -10.89 16.88 1.60
N ARG A 32 -10.24 17.11 0.45
CA ARG A 32 -8.78 17.23 0.35
C ARG A 32 -8.17 18.48 0.98
N ASP A 33 -8.98 19.47 1.39
CA ASP A 33 -8.55 20.71 2.03
C ASP A 33 -9.18 20.88 3.42
N GLY A 34 -9.57 19.78 4.06
CA GLY A 34 -10.20 19.75 5.35
C GLY A 34 -9.40 19.00 6.42
N ASN A 35 -10.05 18.10 7.10
CA ASN A 35 -9.43 17.22 8.09
C ASN A 35 -9.99 15.80 8.04
N THR A 36 -9.26 14.87 8.63
CA THR A 36 -9.73 13.50 8.84
C THR A 36 -9.17 12.96 10.15
N GLY A 37 -9.91 12.06 10.78
CA GLY A 37 -9.47 11.40 12.00
C GLY A 37 -10.29 10.15 12.31
N THR A 38 -9.76 9.31 13.18
CA THR A 38 -10.48 8.14 13.69
C THR A 38 -11.51 8.53 14.73
N THR A 39 -12.62 7.81 14.79
CA THR A 39 -13.73 8.12 15.73
C THR A 39 -13.36 7.94 17.20
N ASP A 40 -12.27 7.22 17.48
CA ASP A 40 -11.71 7.07 18.84
C ASP A 40 -10.73 8.19 19.22
N GLY A 41 -10.48 9.15 18.33
CA GLY A 41 -9.62 10.32 18.57
C GLY A 41 -8.11 10.03 18.62
N ARG A 42 -7.66 8.81 18.30
CA ARG A 42 -6.23 8.44 18.34
C ARG A 42 -5.42 8.97 17.17
N PHE A 43 -6.09 9.37 16.11
CA PHE A 43 -5.48 9.88 14.90
C PHE A 43 -6.32 11.03 14.36
N GLU A 44 -5.69 12.16 14.12
CA GLU A 44 -6.29 13.32 13.48
C GLU A 44 -5.24 14.09 12.68
N VAL A 45 -5.57 14.47 11.46
CA VAL A 45 -4.67 15.24 10.59
C VAL A 45 -5.44 16.28 9.78
N THR A 46 -4.77 17.42 9.56
CA THR A 46 -5.20 18.43 8.59
C THR A 46 -4.78 17.98 7.18
N LEU A 47 -5.71 18.09 6.25
CA LEU A 47 -5.50 17.75 4.84
C LEU A 47 -5.25 19.01 4.01
N ALA A 48 -4.39 18.90 3.03
CA ALA A 48 -4.21 19.88 1.98
C ALA A 48 -3.88 19.19 0.66
N ARG A 49 -4.38 19.74 -0.44
CA ARG A 49 -3.95 19.30 -1.77
C ARG A 49 -2.46 19.63 -1.95
N PRO A 50 -1.67 18.73 -2.54
CA PRO A 50 -0.28 19.01 -2.87
C PRO A 50 -0.18 20.14 -3.90
N LYS A 51 0.97 20.78 -3.96
CA LYS A 51 1.20 21.93 -4.87
C LYS A 51 1.06 21.53 -6.33
N GLU A 52 1.43 20.31 -6.69
CA GLU A 52 1.30 19.71 -8.01
C GLU A 52 -0.15 19.61 -8.48
N LEU A 53 -1.10 19.58 -7.56
CA LEU A 53 -2.55 19.59 -7.83
C LEU A 53 -3.20 20.96 -7.54
N GLY A 54 -2.40 22.03 -7.48
CA GLY A 54 -2.88 23.40 -7.27
C GLY A 54 -3.29 23.70 -5.84
N GLY A 55 -2.85 22.93 -4.86
CA GLY A 55 -3.07 23.17 -3.43
C GLY A 55 -1.94 23.93 -2.76
N THR A 56 -2.06 24.14 -1.43
CA THR A 56 -1.04 24.82 -0.61
C THR A 56 0.12 23.89 -0.27
N GLY A 57 -0.13 22.59 -0.15
CA GLY A 57 0.83 21.61 0.35
C GLY A 57 1.09 21.69 1.86
N ASP A 58 0.30 22.43 2.61
CA ASP A 58 0.52 22.68 4.05
C ASP A 58 -0.08 21.59 4.96
N GLY A 59 -0.61 20.51 4.37
CA GLY A 59 -1.20 19.39 5.10
C GLY A 59 -0.85 18.07 4.44
N ILE A 60 -1.39 17.00 4.99
CA ILE A 60 -1.27 15.65 4.45
C ILE A 60 -2.33 15.43 3.36
N ASN A 61 -2.08 14.55 2.42
CA ASN A 61 -3.05 14.16 1.41
C ASN A 61 -3.47 12.67 1.53
N PRO A 62 -4.59 12.27 0.93
CA PRO A 62 -5.06 10.89 1.01
C PRO A 62 -4.07 9.85 0.46
N GLU A 63 -3.27 10.21 -0.53
CA GLU A 63 -2.26 9.33 -1.11
C GLU A 63 -1.13 9.03 -0.13
N GLN A 64 -0.73 10.02 0.69
CA GLN A 64 0.26 9.82 1.77
C GLN A 64 -0.29 8.93 2.88
N LEU A 65 -1.56 9.08 3.24
CA LEU A 65 -2.23 8.20 4.21
C LEU A 65 -2.28 6.76 3.69
N PHE A 66 -2.67 6.59 2.44
CA PHE A 66 -2.73 5.28 1.79
C PHE A 66 -1.35 4.62 1.71
N ALA A 67 -0.32 5.36 1.31
CA ALA A 67 1.07 4.88 1.25
C ALA A 67 1.55 4.41 2.62
N SER A 68 1.36 5.21 3.67
CA SER A 68 1.74 4.87 5.04
C SER A 68 1.03 3.62 5.54
N ALA A 69 -0.28 3.52 5.30
CA ALA A 69 -1.07 2.37 5.69
C ALA A 69 -0.65 1.10 4.94
N TYR A 70 -0.39 1.20 3.63
CA TYR A 70 0.02 0.04 2.84
C TYR A 70 1.43 -0.45 3.24
N ALA A 71 2.40 0.45 3.39
CA ALA A 71 3.74 0.09 3.86
C ALA A 71 3.69 -0.65 5.19
N THR A 72 2.93 -0.14 6.15
CA THR A 72 2.74 -0.76 7.47
C THR A 72 2.07 -2.13 7.37
N CYS A 73 1.00 -2.25 6.59
CA CYS A 73 0.29 -3.52 6.40
C CYS A 73 1.18 -4.57 5.76
N PHE A 74 1.99 -4.18 4.76
CA PHE A 74 2.88 -5.09 4.07
C PHE A 74 4.02 -5.58 4.97
N LEU A 75 4.69 -4.68 5.70
CA LEU A 75 5.71 -5.04 6.68
C LEU A 75 5.16 -5.95 7.77
N SER A 76 3.96 -5.66 8.26
CA SER A 76 3.28 -6.52 9.25
C SER A 76 3.00 -7.92 8.70
N SER A 77 2.66 -8.04 7.42
CA SER A 77 2.45 -9.33 6.77
C SER A 77 3.74 -10.15 6.68
N MET A 78 4.89 -9.51 6.39
CA MET A 78 6.19 -10.19 6.43
C MET A 78 6.54 -10.67 7.85
N LYS A 79 6.34 -9.83 8.87
CA LYS A 79 6.56 -10.20 10.28
C LYS A 79 5.64 -11.33 10.73
N PHE A 80 4.40 -11.34 10.27
CA PHE A 80 3.48 -12.45 10.52
C PHE A 80 4.01 -13.77 9.92
N LEU A 81 4.47 -13.77 8.68
CA LEU A 81 5.06 -14.95 8.05
C LEU A 81 6.31 -15.45 8.81
N ALA A 82 7.14 -14.54 9.28
CA ALA A 82 8.29 -14.88 10.11
C ALA A 82 7.86 -15.59 11.42
N SER A 83 6.79 -15.12 12.06
CA SER A 83 6.23 -15.75 13.26
C SER A 83 5.66 -17.15 13.01
N GLN A 84 5.32 -17.48 11.77
CA GLN A 84 4.84 -18.79 11.34
C GLN A 84 5.97 -19.73 10.84
N GLY A 85 7.23 -19.40 11.14
CA GLY A 85 8.40 -20.23 10.77
C GLY A 85 9.01 -19.85 9.41
N GLY A 86 8.63 -18.72 8.84
CA GLY A 86 9.30 -18.15 7.67
C GLY A 86 10.64 -17.48 8.02
N PRO A 87 11.35 -16.94 7.00
CA PRO A 87 12.59 -16.19 7.22
C PRO A 87 12.40 -15.05 8.23
N ALA A 88 13.38 -14.82 9.09
CA ALA A 88 13.35 -13.72 10.05
C ALA A 88 13.33 -12.37 9.31
N VAL A 89 12.50 -11.47 9.78
CA VAL A 89 12.45 -10.07 9.30
C VAL A 89 13.34 -9.25 10.20
N PRO A 90 14.41 -8.62 9.69
CA PRO A 90 15.30 -7.77 10.49
C PRO A 90 14.53 -6.61 11.15
N GLU A 91 15.03 -6.11 12.27
CA GLU A 91 14.41 -4.97 12.97
C GLU A 91 14.49 -3.68 12.15
N ASP A 92 15.54 -3.54 11.35
CA ASP A 92 15.78 -2.44 10.41
C ASP A 92 15.22 -2.70 9.00
N ALA A 93 14.32 -3.69 8.86
CA ALA A 93 13.59 -3.90 7.61
C ALA A 93 12.66 -2.73 7.31
N GLU A 94 12.65 -2.30 6.06
CA GLU A 94 11.84 -1.17 5.61
C GLU A 94 10.94 -1.56 4.43
N VAL A 95 9.78 -0.93 4.37
CA VAL A 95 8.90 -0.93 3.20
C VAL A 95 8.59 0.52 2.84
N MET A 96 9.04 0.94 1.67
CA MET A 96 8.65 2.21 1.09
C MET A 96 7.51 1.98 0.10
N ALA A 97 6.36 2.58 0.37
CA ALA A 97 5.24 2.58 -0.56
C ALA A 97 5.20 3.91 -1.33
N THR A 98 5.23 3.82 -2.64
CA THR A 98 5.06 4.95 -3.55
C THR A 98 3.68 4.86 -4.18
N VAL A 99 2.90 5.93 -4.07
CA VAL A 99 1.55 6.01 -4.61
C VAL A 99 1.45 7.19 -5.57
N GLY A 100 1.19 6.89 -6.84
CA GLY A 100 0.87 7.87 -7.86
C GLY A 100 -0.65 8.03 -7.99
N PHE A 101 -1.09 9.23 -8.34
CA PHE A 101 -2.50 9.59 -8.52
C PHE A 101 -2.68 10.32 -9.85
N GLY A 102 -3.69 9.92 -10.62
CA GLY A 102 -3.92 10.54 -11.92
C GLY A 102 -5.20 10.07 -12.62
N PRO A 103 -5.48 10.64 -13.82
CA PRO A 103 -6.62 10.22 -14.62
C PRO A 103 -6.43 8.82 -15.20
N ARG A 104 -7.53 8.08 -15.30
CA ARG A 104 -7.59 6.78 -15.97
C ARG A 104 -7.95 6.93 -17.45
N SER A 105 -7.50 6.00 -18.28
CA SER A 105 -7.86 5.92 -19.70
C SER A 105 -9.37 5.75 -19.92
N GLU A 106 -10.03 5.03 -19.01
CA GLU A 106 -11.48 4.76 -19.05
C GLU A 106 -12.31 5.86 -18.36
N GLY A 107 -11.68 6.95 -17.94
CA GLY A 107 -12.29 8.04 -17.19
C GLY A 107 -12.21 7.85 -15.68
N GLY A 108 -12.40 8.95 -14.95
CA GLY A 108 -12.23 9.00 -13.50
C GLY A 108 -10.76 9.07 -13.09
N LEU A 109 -10.49 8.78 -11.83
CA LEU A 109 -9.17 8.86 -11.20
C LEU A 109 -8.71 7.48 -10.74
N GLY A 110 -7.40 7.26 -10.71
CA GLY A 110 -6.80 5.99 -10.32
C GLY A 110 -5.48 6.17 -9.59
N LEU A 111 -4.96 5.05 -9.13
CA LEU A 111 -3.68 4.98 -8.43
C LEU A 111 -2.69 4.12 -9.20
N GLU A 112 -1.41 4.45 -9.08
CA GLU A 112 -0.26 3.60 -9.39
C GLU A 112 0.46 3.31 -8.08
N ILE A 113 0.92 2.06 -7.87
CA ILE A 113 1.49 1.64 -6.59
C ILE A 113 2.80 0.88 -6.83
N ALA A 114 3.82 1.24 -6.06
CA ALA A 114 5.06 0.47 -5.94
C ALA A 114 5.40 0.28 -4.46
N LEU A 115 5.92 -0.89 -4.13
CA LEU A 115 6.49 -1.21 -2.82
C LEU A 115 7.95 -1.59 -3.03
N ASP A 116 8.85 -0.82 -2.44
CA ASP A 116 10.28 -1.13 -2.39
C ASP A 116 10.63 -1.61 -0.99
N ILE A 117 11.15 -2.82 -0.91
CA ILE A 117 11.39 -3.54 0.34
C ILE A 117 12.90 -3.68 0.57
N THR A 118 13.35 -3.28 1.75
CA THR A 118 14.72 -3.45 2.21
C THR A 118 14.76 -4.47 3.34
N LEU A 119 15.57 -5.53 3.18
CA LEU A 119 15.71 -6.62 4.15
C LEU A 119 17.21 -6.87 4.40
N PRO A 120 17.85 -6.06 5.26
CA PRO A 120 19.28 -6.17 5.50
C PRO A 120 19.68 -7.56 6.03
N GLY A 121 20.73 -8.14 5.47
CA GLY A 121 21.25 -9.43 5.91
C GLY A 121 20.42 -10.66 5.53
N VAL A 122 19.29 -10.50 4.87
CA VAL A 122 18.49 -11.63 4.35
C VAL A 122 19.00 -12.02 2.97
N ALA A 123 19.20 -13.31 2.73
CA ALA A 123 19.61 -13.81 1.41
C ALA A 123 18.58 -13.43 0.34
N ARG A 124 19.04 -12.98 -0.83
CA ARG A 124 18.17 -12.46 -1.89
C ARG A 124 17.02 -13.40 -2.26
N SER A 125 17.28 -14.69 -2.38
CA SER A 125 16.24 -15.69 -2.70
C SER A 125 15.19 -15.84 -1.60
N GLU A 126 15.60 -15.78 -0.34
CA GLU A 126 14.70 -15.83 0.81
C GLU A 126 13.87 -14.54 0.92
N ALA A 127 14.51 -13.38 0.70
CA ALA A 127 13.84 -12.09 0.69
C ALA A 127 12.76 -12.04 -0.41
N GLN A 128 13.08 -12.46 -1.64
CA GLN A 128 12.12 -12.52 -2.73
C GLN A 128 10.93 -13.44 -2.41
N ALA A 129 11.20 -14.64 -1.91
CA ALA A 129 10.14 -15.57 -1.52
C ALA A 129 9.26 -15.02 -0.39
N LEU A 130 9.85 -14.31 0.59
CA LEU A 130 9.11 -13.66 1.66
C LEU A 130 8.20 -12.54 1.13
N ILE A 131 8.73 -11.69 0.24
CA ILE A 131 7.97 -10.59 -0.40
C ILE A 131 6.78 -11.14 -1.19
N GLU A 132 6.98 -12.17 -2.00
CA GLU A 132 5.91 -12.79 -2.77
C GLU A 132 4.81 -13.38 -1.87
N LYS A 133 5.19 -14.09 -0.81
CA LYS A 133 4.24 -14.62 0.16
C LYS A 133 3.51 -13.51 0.92
N ALA A 134 4.21 -12.46 1.34
CA ALA A 134 3.62 -11.31 2.00
C ALA A 134 2.58 -10.63 1.09
N HIS A 135 2.87 -10.50 -0.21
CA HIS A 135 1.93 -9.97 -1.18
C HIS A 135 0.65 -10.82 -1.31
N GLN A 136 0.73 -12.13 -1.10
CA GLN A 136 -0.45 -13.01 -1.13
C GLN A 136 -1.35 -12.83 0.11
N ILE A 137 -0.78 -12.55 1.28
CA ILE A 137 -1.55 -12.50 2.53
C ILE A 137 -1.89 -11.08 3.00
N CYS A 138 -1.18 -10.06 2.50
CA CYS A 138 -1.41 -8.67 2.88
C CYS A 138 -2.83 -8.24 2.49
N ALA A 139 -3.59 -7.72 3.47
CA ALA A 139 -4.97 -7.28 3.24
C ALA A 139 -5.07 -6.18 2.17
N TYR A 140 -4.10 -5.24 2.14
CA TYR A 140 -4.10 -4.17 1.13
C TYR A 140 -3.69 -4.68 -0.25
N SER A 141 -2.76 -5.65 -0.32
CA SER A 141 -2.47 -6.34 -1.58
C SER A 141 -3.68 -7.09 -2.12
N ASN A 142 -4.46 -7.71 -1.23
CA ASN A 142 -5.68 -8.38 -1.62
C ASN A 142 -6.77 -7.39 -2.07
N ALA A 143 -6.87 -6.23 -1.42
CA ALA A 143 -7.81 -5.17 -1.81
C ALA A 143 -7.50 -4.53 -3.17
N THR A 144 -6.22 -4.48 -3.56
CA THR A 144 -5.76 -3.91 -4.84
C THR A 144 -5.67 -4.93 -5.96
N ARG A 145 -5.59 -6.22 -5.65
CA ARG A 145 -5.40 -7.32 -6.59
C ARG A 145 -6.48 -7.34 -7.67
N ASN A 146 -6.07 -7.56 -8.92
CA ASN A 146 -6.90 -7.56 -10.12
C ASN A 146 -7.57 -6.21 -10.44
N ASN A 147 -7.20 -5.14 -9.74
CA ASN A 147 -7.69 -3.79 -9.97
C ASN A 147 -6.53 -2.79 -10.21
N VAL A 148 -5.55 -2.78 -9.32
CA VAL A 148 -4.36 -1.93 -9.45
C VAL A 148 -3.11 -2.82 -9.47
N ALA A 149 -2.26 -2.63 -10.47
CA ALA A 149 -0.97 -3.30 -10.51
C ALA A 149 -0.06 -2.73 -9.41
N VAL A 150 0.45 -3.61 -8.54
CA VAL A 150 1.42 -3.27 -7.51
C VAL A 150 2.79 -3.77 -7.93
N LYS A 151 3.73 -2.85 -8.16
CA LYS A 151 5.12 -3.19 -8.45
C LYS A 151 5.84 -3.52 -7.15
N LEU A 152 6.56 -4.64 -7.10
CA LEU A 152 7.33 -5.07 -5.94
C LEU A 152 8.82 -5.01 -6.28
N GLY A 153 9.61 -4.34 -5.46
CA GLY A 153 11.05 -4.23 -5.57
C GLY A 153 11.74 -4.73 -4.29
N LEU A 154 12.79 -5.55 -4.45
CA LEU A 154 13.76 -5.79 -3.38
C LEU A 154 14.93 -4.85 -3.63
N VAL A 155 15.14 -3.90 -2.72
CA VAL A 155 16.17 -2.86 -2.84
C VAL A 155 17.25 -3.03 -1.77
N GLU A 156 18.46 -2.64 -2.11
CA GLU A 156 19.56 -2.63 -1.14
C GLU A 156 19.36 -1.49 -0.14
N PRO A 157 19.79 -1.69 1.14
CA PRO A 157 19.77 -0.62 2.12
C PRO A 157 20.47 0.62 1.57
N LEU A 158 19.87 1.79 1.76
CA LEU A 158 20.57 3.04 1.49
C LEU A 158 21.82 3.06 2.37
N THR A 159 22.99 2.87 1.77
CA THR A 159 24.24 3.06 2.48
C THR A 159 24.25 4.48 3.00
N THR A 160 24.09 4.63 4.32
CA THR A 160 24.26 5.92 4.99
C THR A 160 25.63 6.44 4.55
N ARG A 161 25.66 7.47 3.72
CA ARG A 161 26.91 8.18 3.45
C ARG A 161 27.38 8.66 4.81
N ALA A 162 28.45 8.04 5.31
CA ALA A 162 29.16 8.54 6.47
C ALA A 162 29.57 9.98 6.14
N THR A 163 29.02 10.93 6.88
CA THR A 163 29.48 12.33 6.92
C THR A 163 30.73 12.41 7.73
#